data_28601bbbf8e72e3d9114e306778893f2
#
_entry.id   28601bbbf8e72e3d9114e306778893f2
#
_cell.length_a   1.000
_cell.length_b   1.000
_cell.length_c   1.000
_cell.angle_alpha   90.00
_cell.angle_beta   90.00
_cell.angle_gamma   90.00
#
_symmetry.space_group_name_H-M   'P 1'
#
loop_
_entity.id
_entity.type
_entity.pdbx_description
1 polymer ?
#
loop_
_entity_poly.entity_id
_entity_poly.type
_entity_poly.pdbx_seq_one_letter_code
_entity_poly.pdbx_strand_id
1 'polypeptide(L)'
;HPRVRRQRQMCIRDSSWTEKSNPTWYTCKEMIDLLNVYSKVEGDFQWGLAYHSYAQDLTNPCTWNDPNATCSMNTQFVTFKNLEVLNKWALDKENKYKGIIKRSVWLSEAGVNSRGYSDEELQKQAAGVAYAWKKVNALEGIDAWQWHNWFDHPGDGACLGLRKYLDESYNGEPKPAWYVYQKANTHEEDEFFEQFLPIIGISDWNIIENF
;
A
#
# COMPACT_ATOMS: atom_id res chain seq x y z
N HIS A 1 -7.75 -17.90 17.74
CA HIS A 1 -8.76 -16.84 17.64
C HIS A 1 -9.27 -16.69 16.22
N PRO A 2 -10.59 -16.87 15.93
CA PRO A 2 -11.11 -16.83 14.55
C PRO A 2 -10.96 -15.45 13.87
N ARG A 3 -10.88 -14.35 14.62
CA ARG A 3 -10.74 -12.99 14.09
C ARG A 3 -9.38 -12.73 13.46
N VAL A 4 -8.30 -13.21 14.06
CA VAL A 4 -6.93 -13.02 13.55
C VAL A 4 -6.71 -13.77 12.23
N ARG A 5 -7.25 -14.99 12.09
CA ARG A 5 -7.22 -15.73 10.82
C ARG A 5 -8.03 -15.05 9.71
N ARG A 6 -9.18 -14.45 10.04
CA ARG A 6 -9.98 -13.71 9.04
C ARG A 6 -9.29 -12.43 8.60
N GLN A 7 -8.65 -11.71 9.51
CA GLN A 7 -7.92 -10.48 9.20
C GLN A 7 -6.69 -10.77 8.32
N ARG A 8 -5.91 -11.83 8.61
CA ARG A 8 -4.82 -12.29 7.74
C ARG A 8 -5.30 -12.69 6.35
N GLN A 9 -6.46 -13.34 6.24
CA GLN A 9 -7.04 -13.70 4.95
C GLN A 9 -7.55 -12.48 4.19
N MET A 10 -8.03 -11.45 4.86
CA MET A 10 -8.42 -10.20 4.24
C MET A 10 -7.20 -9.47 3.67
N CYS A 11 -6.13 -9.28 4.44
CA CYS A 11 -4.91 -8.60 3.97
C CYS A 11 -4.30 -9.25 2.72
N ILE A 12 -4.28 -10.59 2.62
CA ILE A 12 -3.79 -11.32 1.44
C ILE A 12 -4.69 -11.10 0.21
N ARG A 13 -5.97 -10.75 0.41
CA ARG A 13 -6.96 -10.56 -0.66
C ARG A 13 -7.10 -9.11 -1.10
N ASP A 14 -6.80 -8.19 -0.22
CA ASP A 14 -7.09 -6.77 -0.41
C ASP A 14 -6.25 -6.14 -1.52
N SER A 15 -5.04 -6.64 -1.75
CA SER A 15 -4.20 -6.24 -2.89
C SER A 15 -4.45 -7.04 -4.18
N SER A 16 -5.34 -8.05 -4.13
CA SER A 16 -5.68 -8.88 -5.29
C SER A 16 -6.54 -8.09 -6.28
N TRP A 17 -5.95 -7.73 -7.41
CA TRP A 17 -6.61 -6.92 -8.44
C TRP A 17 -7.42 -7.78 -9.41
N THR A 18 -6.80 -8.76 -10.06
CA THR A 18 -7.48 -9.72 -10.95
C THR A 18 -7.32 -11.18 -10.51
N GLU A 19 -6.51 -11.45 -9.49
CA GLU A 19 -6.28 -12.80 -8.98
C GLU A 19 -7.49 -13.30 -8.18
N LYS A 20 -7.96 -14.49 -8.48
CA LYS A 20 -9.04 -15.17 -7.75
C LYS A 20 -8.49 -16.31 -6.91
N SER A 21 -8.49 -16.13 -5.61
CA SER A 21 -8.19 -17.24 -4.68
C SER A 21 -9.33 -18.24 -4.54
N ASN A 22 -10.55 -17.85 -4.95
CA ASN A 22 -11.75 -18.69 -4.92
C ASN A 22 -12.67 -18.27 -6.08
N PRO A 23 -13.16 -19.23 -6.92
CA PRO A 23 -14.00 -18.91 -8.07
C PRO A 23 -15.34 -18.27 -7.72
N THR A 24 -15.79 -18.39 -6.47
CA THR A 24 -17.04 -17.78 -5.98
C THR A 24 -16.90 -16.34 -5.51
N TRP A 25 -15.68 -15.80 -5.48
CA TRP A 25 -15.42 -14.45 -5.00
C TRP A 25 -15.11 -13.50 -6.14
N TYR A 26 -15.49 -12.26 -5.96
CA TYR A 26 -15.06 -11.16 -6.84
C TYR A 26 -13.62 -10.76 -6.53
N THR A 27 -12.89 -10.39 -7.56
CA THR A 27 -11.62 -9.68 -7.39
C THR A 27 -11.89 -8.22 -6.99
N CYS A 28 -10.89 -7.50 -6.48
CA CYS A 28 -11.06 -6.09 -6.18
C CYS A 28 -11.50 -5.31 -7.41
N LYS A 29 -10.87 -5.55 -8.56
CA LYS A 29 -11.24 -4.89 -9.81
C LYS A 29 -12.69 -5.18 -10.22
N GLU A 30 -13.11 -6.44 -10.25
CA GLU A 30 -14.50 -6.79 -10.55
C GLU A 30 -15.49 -6.10 -9.61
N MET A 31 -15.19 -6.06 -8.31
CA MET A 31 -16.08 -5.47 -7.31
C MET A 31 -16.23 -3.97 -7.49
N ILE A 32 -15.13 -3.23 -7.71
CA ILE A 32 -15.21 -1.78 -7.91
C ILE A 32 -15.80 -1.41 -9.28
N ASP A 33 -15.55 -2.20 -10.32
CA ASP A 33 -16.17 -2.01 -11.63
C ASP A 33 -17.68 -2.23 -11.56
N LEU A 34 -18.16 -3.27 -10.87
CA LEU A 34 -19.58 -3.50 -10.62
C LEU A 34 -20.22 -2.37 -9.80
N LEU A 35 -19.57 -1.93 -8.71
CA LEU A 35 -20.04 -0.80 -7.93
C LEU A 35 -20.17 0.46 -8.79
N ASN A 36 -19.20 0.70 -9.67
CA ASN A 36 -19.23 1.83 -10.59
C ASN A 36 -20.43 1.75 -11.57
N VAL A 37 -20.68 0.55 -12.12
CA VAL A 37 -21.85 0.33 -13.02
C VAL A 37 -23.15 0.56 -12.26
N TYR A 38 -23.34 -0.07 -11.09
CA TYR A 38 -24.57 0.05 -10.32
C TYR A 38 -24.81 1.49 -9.81
N SER A 39 -23.75 2.17 -9.35
CA SER A 39 -23.90 3.56 -8.91
C SER A 39 -24.40 4.48 -10.05
N LYS A 40 -23.98 4.23 -11.29
CA LYS A 40 -24.46 4.99 -12.46
C LYS A 40 -25.92 4.69 -12.78
N VAL A 41 -26.36 3.46 -12.66
CA VAL A 41 -27.77 3.07 -12.84
C VAL A 41 -28.66 3.75 -11.80
N GLU A 42 -28.20 3.89 -10.57
CA GLU A 42 -28.92 4.54 -9.47
C GLU A 42 -28.76 6.07 -9.42
N GLY A 43 -28.35 6.68 -10.53
CA GLY A 43 -28.21 8.14 -10.67
C GLY A 43 -26.82 8.67 -10.41
N ASP A 44 -25.82 7.80 -10.40
CA ASP A 44 -24.41 8.10 -10.17
C ASP A 44 -24.18 8.89 -8.87
N PHE A 45 -24.41 8.24 -7.73
CA PHE A 45 -24.07 8.83 -6.44
C PHE A 45 -22.56 8.79 -6.20
N GLN A 46 -22.04 9.75 -5.42
CA GLN A 46 -20.64 9.84 -5.11
C GLN A 46 -20.26 8.81 -4.02
N TRP A 47 -19.19 8.06 -4.26
CA TRP A 47 -18.58 7.12 -3.32
C TRP A 47 -17.04 7.21 -3.41
N GLY A 48 -16.34 6.70 -2.43
CA GLY A 48 -14.89 6.61 -2.39
C GLY A 48 -14.43 5.17 -2.27
N LEU A 49 -13.19 4.93 -2.67
CA LEU A 49 -12.54 3.62 -2.58
C LEU A 49 -11.57 3.60 -1.41
N ALA A 50 -11.74 2.63 -0.52
CA ALA A 50 -10.78 2.23 0.51
C ALA A 50 -10.03 0.98 0.00
N TYR A 51 -8.74 1.12 -0.27
CA TYR A 51 -7.92 0.07 -0.87
C TYR A 51 -6.73 -0.28 0.03
N HIS A 52 -6.36 -1.56 0.07
CA HIS A 52 -5.21 -2.05 0.83
C HIS A 52 -4.13 -2.53 -0.15
N SER A 53 -3.00 -1.85 -0.19
CA SER A 53 -1.92 -2.04 -1.18
C SER A 53 -0.71 -2.79 -0.63
N TYR A 54 -0.93 -3.74 0.25
CA TYR A 54 0.16 -4.56 0.78
C TYR A 54 0.92 -5.32 -0.32
N ALA A 55 2.18 -5.67 -0.03
CA ALA A 55 2.90 -6.61 -0.86
C ALA A 55 2.15 -7.94 -0.96
N GLN A 56 2.24 -8.62 -2.10
CA GLN A 56 1.61 -9.93 -2.32
C GLN A 56 2.04 -10.94 -1.24
N ASP A 57 3.33 -11.00 -0.94
CA ASP A 57 3.87 -11.66 0.25
C ASP A 57 3.99 -10.63 1.37
N LEU A 58 3.06 -10.67 2.31
CA LEU A 58 3.03 -9.73 3.44
C LEU A 58 4.31 -9.75 4.29
N THR A 59 5.10 -10.81 4.21
CA THR A 59 6.39 -10.91 4.90
C THR A 59 7.53 -10.23 4.15
N ASN A 60 7.32 -9.77 2.90
CA ASN A 60 8.35 -9.16 2.07
C ASN A 60 8.50 -7.66 2.37
N PRO A 61 9.62 -7.21 2.98
CA PRO A 61 9.90 -5.79 3.17
C PRO A 61 10.24 -5.06 1.87
N CYS A 62 10.76 -5.80 0.87
CA CYS A 62 11.18 -5.25 -0.42
C CYS A 62 9.98 -5.14 -1.36
N THR A 63 9.01 -4.28 -1.04
CA THR A 63 7.76 -4.14 -1.81
C THR A 63 7.97 -3.81 -3.29
N TRP A 64 9.13 -3.23 -3.66
CA TRP A 64 9.52 -2.98 -5.05
C TRP A 64 9.82 -4.24 -5.88
N ASN A 65 10.03 -5.40 -5.22
CA ASN A 65 10.35 -6.67 -5.86
C ASN A 65 9.14 -7.60 -6.05
N ASP A 66 7.94 -7.09 -5.87
CA ASP A 66 6.70 -7.89 -5.96
C ASP A 66 6.51 -8.45 -7.40
N PRO A 67 6.64 -9.77 -7.62
CA PRO A 67 6.77 -10.31 -8.98
C PRO A 67 5.47 -10.25 -9.79
N ASN A 68 4.33 -10.36 -9.13
CA ASN A 68 3.01 -10.41 -9.78
C ASN A 68 2.31 -9.04 -9.83
N ALA A 69 2.99 -8.00 -9.32
CA ALA A 69 2.57 -6.62 -9.45
C ALA A 69 3.23 -6.00 -10.70
N THR A 70 2.48 -5.90 -11.79
CA THR A 70 2.91 -5.34 -13.08
C THR A 70 2.16 -4.05 -13.40
N CYS A 71 2.64 -3.24 -14.32
CA CYS A 71 1.99 -1.98 -14.74
C CYS A 71 0.79 -2.16 -15.68
N SER A 72 0.36 -3.40 -15.91
CA SER A 72 -0.83 -3.73 -16.71
C SER A 72 -2.12 -3.55 -15.92
N MET A 73 -3.17 -3.07 -16.58
CA MET A 73 -4.54 -3.07 -16.00
C MET A 73 -5.06 -4.49 -15.69
N ASN A 74 -4.44 -5.52 -16.26
CA ASN A 74 -4.72 -6.93 -16.00
C ASN A 74 -3.71 -7.56 -15.03
N THR A 75 -2.98 -6.76 -14.26
CA THR A 75 -2.08 -7.25 -13.21
C THR A 75 -2.82 -8.13 -12.22
N GLN A 76 -2.14 -9.12 -11.63
CA GLN A 76 -2.74 -9.97 -10.60
C GLN A 76 -2.97 -9.21 -9.31
N PHE A 77 -2.00 -8.35 -8.93
CA PHE A 77 -2.03 -7.57 -7.69
C PHE A 77 -1.75 -6.10 -7.98
N VAL A 78 -2.35 -5.23 -7.17
CA VAL A 78 -1.95 -3.82 -7.08
C VAL A 78 -1.40 -3.60 -5.68
N THR A 79 -0.09 -3.38 -5.62
CA THR A 79 0.69 -3.19 -4.39
C THR A 79 1.41 -1.84 -4.46
N PHE A 80 2.22 -1.49 -3.48
CA PHE A 80 3.03 -0.27 -3.57
C PHE A 80 3.91 -0.22 -4.82
N LYS A 81 4.29 -1.38 -5.39
CA LYS A 81 5.14 -1.42 -6.59
C LYS A 81 4.47 -0.82 -7.83
N ASN A 82 3.17 -1.02 -7.99
CA ASN A 82 2.44 -0.68 -9.22
C ASN A 82 1.15 0.12 -8.95
N LEU A 83 1.20 1.04 -7.98
CA LEU A 83 0.07 1.92 -7.64
C LEU A 83 -0.43 2.75 -8.83
N GLU A 84 0.38 2.94 -9.86
CA GLU A 84 0.00 3.58 -11.12
C GLU A 84 -1.17 2.88 -11.82
N VAL A 85 -1.39 1.59 -11.57
CA VAL A 85 -2.59 0.87 -12.07
C VAL A 85 -3.85 1.41 -11.40
N LEU A 86 -3.83 1.56 -10.08
CA LEU A 86 -4.94 2.15 -9.33
C LEU A 86 -5.13 3.63 -9.67
N ASN A 87 -4.03 4.36 -9.86
CA ASN A 87 -4.05 5.74 -10.31
C ASN A 87 -4.73 5.89 -11.67
N LYS A 88 -4.37 5.06 -12.65
CA LYS A 88 -5.01 5.03 -13.98
C LYS A 88 -6.50 4.74 -13.87
N TRP A 89 -6.88 3.76 -13.05
CA TRP A 89 -8.29 3.45 -12.81
C TRP A 89 -9.03 4.66 -12.23
N ALA A 90 -8.47 5.35 -11.23
CA ALA A 90 -9.08 6.49 -10.58
C ALA A 90 -9.25 7.71 -11.50
N LEU A 91 -8.30 7.90 -12.41
CA LEU A 91 -8.28 9.03 -13.35
C LEU A 91 -9.06 8.77 -14.64
N ASP A 92 -9.44 7.52 -14.91
CA ASP A 92 -10.25 7.18 -16.07
C ASP A 92 -11.62 7.85 -15.98
N LYS A 93 -12.02 8.51 -17.08
CA LYS A 93 -13.30 9.21 -17.19
C LYS A 93 -14.48 8.32 -16.83
N GLU A 94 -14.43 7.04 -17.23
CA GLU A 94 -15.50 6.08 -16.98
C GLU A 94 -15.65 5.74 -15.49
N ASN A 95 -14.63 5.97 -14.67
CA ASN A 95 -14.66 5.71 -13.23
C ASN A 95 -14.95 6.96 -12.40
N LYS A 96 -14.96 8.15 -13.03
CA LYS A 96 -15.27 9.40 -12.35
C LYS A 96 -16.78 9.56 -12.09
N TYR A 97 -17.11 10.21 -10.98
CA TYR A 97 -18.46 10.62 -10.67
C TYR A 97 -18.96 11.60 -11.76
N LYS A 98 -20.07 11.25 -12.40
CA LYS A 98 -20.63 11.98 -13.56
C LYS A 98 -19.62 12.22 -14.68
N GLY A 99 -18.61 11.35 -14.81
CA GLY A 99 -17.56 11.47 -15.83
C GLY A 99 -16.59 12.65 -15.65
N ILE A 100 -16.67 13.37 -14.55
CA ILE A 100 -15.93 14.63 -14.33
C ILE A 100 -15.12 14.60 -13.04
N ILE A 101 -15.74 14.26 -11.91
CA ILE A 101 -15.13 14.37 -10.59
C ILE A 101 -14.45 13.05 -10.22
N LYS A 102 -13.15 13.07 -9.96
CA LYS A 102 -12.42 11.93 -9.46
C LYS A 102 -13.07 11.45 -8.15
N ARG A 103 -13.30 10.14 -8.05
CA ARG A 103 -13.71 9.53 -6.79
C ARG A 103 -12.52 9.50 -5.84
N SER A 104 -12.77 9.66 -4.56
CA SER A 104 -11.72 9.61 -3.56
C SER A 104 -11.15 8.19 -3.46
N VAL A 105 -9.83 8.08 -3.42
CA VAL A 105 -9.11 6.81 -3.27
C VAL A 105 -8.14 6.92 -2.10
N TRP A 106 -8.38 6.13 -1.08
CA TRP A 106 -7.55 6.07 0.11
C TRP A 106 -6.90 4.70 0.23
N LEU A 107 -5.61 4.66 0.44
CA LEU A 107 -4.93 3.46 0.93
C LEU A 107 -5.20 3.38 2.43
N SER A 108 -6.39 2.89 2.77
CA SER A 108 -6.97 2.98 4.12
C SER A 108 -6.31 2.06 5.13
N GLU A 109 -5.61 1.04 4.64
CA GLU A 109 -4.77 0.16 5.44
C GLU A 109 -3.66 -0.38 4.55
N ALA A 110 -2.43 0.04 4.79
CA ALA A 110 -1.26 -0.49 4.10
C ALA A 110 0.02 -0.22 4.89
N GLY A 111 0.94 -1.17 4.88
CA GLY A 111 2.20 -1.09 5.60
C GLY A 111 3.27 -1.98 4.98
N VAL A 112 4.49 -1.85 5.45
CA VAL A 112 5.63 -2.66 5.05
C VAL A 112 6.11 -3.45 6.27
N ASN A 113 6.24 -4.76 6.12
CA ASN A 113 6.69 -5.64 7.19
C ASN A 113 8.22 -5.59 7.35
N SER A 114 8.72 -5.75 8.57
CA SER A 114 10.09 -6.22 8.81
C SER A 114 10.04 -7.68 9.25
N ARG A 115 10.96 -8.52 8.75
CA ARG A 115 10.99 -9.94 9.13
C ARG A 115 11.51 -10.18 10.55
N GLY A 116 11.67 -9.13 11.33
CA GLY A 116 12.20 -9.12 12.69
C GLY A 116 12.94 -7.83 12.98
N TYR A 117 13.83 -7.86 13.95
CA TYR A 117 14.50 -6.66 14.48
C TYR A 117 16.01 -6.62 14.19
N SER A 118 16.51 -7.41 13.23
CA SER A 118 17.87 -7.22 12.75
C SER A 118 17.98 -5.88 12.00
N ASP A 119 19.14 -5.24 12.06
CA ASP A 119 19.37 -3.95 11.40
C ASP A 119 19.07 -4.04 9.90
N GLU A 120 19.44 -5.14 9.25
CA GLU A 120 19.17 -5.37 7.83
C GLU A 120 17.67 -5.33 7.52
N GLU A 121 16.85 -6.07 8.28
CA GLU A 121 15.40 -6.17 8.05
C GLU A 121 14.69 -4.86 8.39
N LEU A 122 15.15 -4.15 9.41
CA LEU A 122 14.63 -2.84 9.77
C LEU A 122 14.97 -1.78 8.71
N GLN A 123 16.15 -1.84 8.10
CA GLN A 123 16.53 -0.94 7.00
C GLN A 123 15.75 -1.27 5.73
N LYS A 124 15.48 -2.54 5.42
CA LYS A 124 14.61 -2.92 4.30
C LYS A 124 13.18 -2.41 4.50
N GLN A 125 12.65 -2.50 5.72
CA GLN A 125 11.34 -1.92 6.04
C GLN A 125 11.34 -0.41 5.79
N ALA A 126 12.35 0.31 6.28
CA ALA A 126 12.47 1.75 6.10
C ALA A 126 12.56 2.14 4.61
N ALA A 127 13.36 1.41 3.84
CA ALA A 127 13.45 1.58 2.39
C ALA A 127 12.10 1.34 1.69
N GLY A 128 11.34 0.33 2.14
CA GLY A 128 10.00 0.04 1.65
C GLY A 128 9.00 1.16 1.94
N VAL A 129 9.11 1.80 3.11
CA VAL A 129 8.29 2.98 3.46
C VAL A 129 8.64 4.17 2.58
N ALA A 130 9.93 4.45 2.38
CA ALA A 130 10.39 5.53 1.51
C ALA A 130 9.91 5.31 0.05
N TYR A 131 10.07 4.09 -0.47
CA TYR A 131 9.58 3.70 -1.78
C TYR A 131 8.07 3.91 -1.92
N ALA A 132 7.30 3.41 -0.96
CA ALA A 132 5.84 3.52 -0.96
C ALA A 132 5.40 4.99 -0.92
N TRP A 133 6.05 5.81 -0.09
CA TRP A 133 5.74 7.23 0.02
C TRP A 133 6.01 7.98 -1.29
N LYS A 134 7.19 7.78 -1.91
CA LYS A 134 7.54 8.40 -3.19
C LYS A 134 6.51 8.05 -4.28
N LYS A 135 6.08 6.78 -4.33
CA LYS A 135 4.99 6.33 -5.24
C LYS A 135 3.68 7.04 -4.95
N VAL A 136 3.23 7.05 -3.71
CA VAL A 136 1.94 7.66 -3.32
C VAL A 136 1.94 9.15 -3.63
N ASN A 137 3.03 9.85 -3.29
CA ASN A 137 3.13 11.30 -3.44
C ASN A 137 3.16 11.75 -4.92
N ALA A 138 3.63 10.88 -5.83
CA ALA A 138 3.70 11.16 -7.26
C ALA A 138 2.36 10.93 -8.01
N LEU A 139 1.34 10.35 -7.36
CA LEU A 139 0.13 9.85 -8.01
C LEU A 139 -1.13 10.66 -7.64
N GLU A 140 -1.62 11.48 -8.56
CA GLU A 140 -2.83 12.32 -8.39
C GLU A 140 -4.11 11.52 -8.11
N GLY A 141 -4.16 10.27 -8.50
CA GLY A 141 -5.29 9.38 -8.29
C GLY A 141 -5.46 8.91 -6.86
N ILE A 142 -4.41 9.02 -6.02
CA ILE A 142 -4.39 8.56 -4.63
C ILE A 142 -4.48 9.79 -3.71
N ASP A 143 -5.46 9.81 -2.81
CA ASP A 143 -5.71 10.99 -1.96
C ASP A 143 -5.08 10.87 -0.58
N ALA A 144 -4.91 9.65 -0.07
CA ALA A 144 -4.35 9.43 1.27
C ALA A 144 -3.76 8.03 1.42
N TRP A 145 -2.81 7.91 2.31
CA TRP A 145 -2.26 6.66 2.78
C TRP A 145 -2.27 6.64 4.30
N GLN A 146 -2.91 5.63 4.89
CA GLN A 146 -2.93 5.37 6.31
C GLN A 146 -2.01 4.19 6.62
N TRP A 147 -1.00 4.44 7.44
CA TRP A 147 -0.05 3.43 7.84
C TRP A 147 -0.70 2.40 8.78
N HIS A 148 -0.50 1.12 8.50
CA HIS A 148 -0.82 0.02 9.39
C HIS A 148 0.47 -0.74 9.74
N ASN A 149 0.92 -0.80 11.00
CA ASN A 149 0.25 -0.25 12.15
C ASN A 149 1.24 0.62 13.00
N TRP A 150 0.84 1.17 14.13
CA TRP A 150 1.69 2.04 14.95
C TRP A 150 2.77 1.28 15.71
N PHE A 151 2.40 0.15 16.33
CA PHE A 151 3.29 -0.75 17.07
C PHE A 151 3.23 -2.15 16.50
N ASP A 152 4.33 -2.89 16.59
CA ASP A 152 4.29 -4.32 16.39
C ASP A 152 3.49 -4.98 17.51
N HIS A 153 2.73 -6.01 17.16
CA HIS A 153 2.04 -6.82 18.14
C HIS A 153 2.24 -8.32 17.83
N PRO A 154 2.69 -9.14 18.79
CA PRO A 154 2.98 -10.56 18.55
C PRO A 154 1.78 -11.35 18.00
N GLY A 155 0.56 -10.94 18.37
CA GLY A 155 -0.69 -11.54 17.88
C GLY A 155 -0.96 -11.35 16.40
N ASP A 156 -0.38 -10.32 15.77
CA ASP A 156 -0.61 -10.01 14.35
C ASP A 156 0.21 -10.92 13.43
N GLY A 157 1.32 -11.48 13.93
CA GLY A 157 2.22 -12.36 13.20
C GLY A 157 2.97 -11.67 12.06
N ALA A 158 3.04 -10.34 12.10
CA ALA A 158 3.78 -9.47 11.21
C ALA A 158 4.32 -8.27 11.99
N CYS A 159 5.49 -7.76 11.60
CA CYS A 159 6.13 -6.61 12.21
C CYS A 159 5.90 -5.35 11.36
N LEU A 160 4.62 -4.95 11.22
CA LEU A 160 4.19 -3.80 10.41
C LEU A 160 4.30 -2.47 11.15
N GLY A 161 4.51 -2.50 12.47
CA GLY A 161 4.59 -1.30 13.30
C GLY A 161 5.76 -0.40 12.93
N LEU A 162 5.59 0.91 13.16
CA LEU A 162 6.68 1.90 13.12
C LEU A 162 7.55 1.81 14.38
N ARG A 163 7.05 1.18 15.43
CA ARG A 163 7.75 0.94 16.70
C ARG A 163 7.77 -0.54 17.01
N LYS A 164 8.82 -0.97 17.71
CA LYS A 164 8.95 -2.35 18.18
C LYS A 164 7.89 -2.67 19.24
N TYR A 165 7.56 -3.95 19.37
CA TYR A 165 6.85 -4.43 20.55
C TYR A 165 7.82 -4.48 21.74
N LEU A 166 7.37 -3.98 22.89
CA LEU A 166 8.07 -4.14 24.16
C LEU A 166 7.21 -4.94 25.13
N ASP A 167 6.00 -4.46 25.36
CA ASP A 167 4.99 -5.07 26.24
C ASP A 167 3.61 -4.43 25.95
N GLU A 168 2.62 -4.74 26.74
CA GLU A 168 1.27 -4.21 26.61
C GLU A 168 1.17 -2.67 26.84
N SER A 169 2.24 -1.99 27.23
CA SER A 169 2.28 -0.53 27.38
C SER A 169 2.45 0.22 26.05
N TYR A 170 2.79 -0.48 24.98
CA TYR A 170 3.01 0.08 23.63
C TYR A 170 4.12 1.15 23.57
N ASN A 171 5.16 1.02 24.41
CA ASN A 171 6.28 1.95 24.50
C ASN A 171 7.59 1.45 23.84
N GLY A 172 7.50 0.49 22.93
CA GLY A 172 8.67 -0.02 22.21
C GLY A 172 9.43 1.07 21.44
N GLU A 173 10.71 0.85 21.21
CA GLU A 173 11.58 1.80 20.50
C GLU A 173 11.11 2.08 19.07
N PRO A 174 11.29 3.30 18.55
CA PRO A 174 11.09 3.61 17.15
C PRO A 174 12.00 2.74 16.27
N LYS A 175 11.45 2.25 15.16
CA LYS A 175 12.22 1.61 14.09
C LYS A 175 12.75 2.68 13.11
N PRO A 176 13.73 2.39 12.25
CA PRO A 176 14.13 3.29 11.17
C PRO A 176 12.96 3.79 10.31
N ALA A 177 11.96 2.95 10.08
CA ALA A 177 10.72 3.29 9.36
C ALA A 177 9.93 4.44 10.00
N TRP A 178 10.00 4.61 11.32
CA TRP A 178 9.41 5.75 12.04
C TRP A 178 9.96 7.08 11.55
N TYR A 179 11.28 7.16 11.37
CA TYR A 179 11.93 8.39 10.94
C TYR A 179 11.66 8.69 9.48
N VAL A 180 11.53 7.66 8.63
CA VAL A 180 11.06 7.83 7.24
C VAL A 180 9.66 8.45 7.23
N TYR A 181 8.73 7.87 8.00
CA TYR A 181 7.36 8.38 8.10
C TYR A 181 7.30 9.81 8.65
N GLN A 182 8.17 10.14 9.61
CA GLN A 182 8.27 11.47 10.21
C GLN A 182 8.83 12.52 9.24
N LYS A 183 9.79 12.13 8.37
CA LYS A 183 10.43 13.03 7.41
C LYS A 183 9.65 13.18 6.09
N ALA A 184 8.76 12.26 5.78
CA ALA A 184 7.89 12.32 4.61
C ALA A 184 7.14 13.66 4.53
N ASN A 185 7.10 14.26 3.34
CA ASN A 185 6.51 15.57 3.07
C ASN A 185 7.10 16.74 3.88
N THR A 186 8.36 16.64 4.28
CA THR A 186 9.09 17.73 4.92
C THR A 186 10.27 18.19 4.04
N HIS A 187 10.89 19.32 4.38
CA HIS A 187 12.09 19.81 3.67
C HIS A 187 13.32 18.91 3.85
N GLU A 188 13.29 17.96 4.78
CA GLU A 188 14.37 16.99 5.02
C GLU A 188 14.17 15.66 4.27
N GLU A 189 13.04 15.49 3.57
CA GLU A 189 12.68 14.22 2.92
C GLU A 189 13.75 13.76 1.94
N ASP A 190 14.10 14.59 0.98
CA ASP A 190 14.98 14.19 -0.13
C ASP A 190 16.35 13.76 0.39
N GLU A 191 16.99 14.59 1.23
CA GLU A 191 18.28 14.28 1.85
C GLU A 191 18.21 12.98 2.69
N PHE A 192 17.16 12.85 3.50
CA PHE A 192 16.99 11.67 4.37
C PHE A 192 16.73 10.40 3.58
N PHE A 193 16.01 10.48 2.47
CA PHE A 193 15.63 9.29 1.68
C PHE A 193 16.73 8.79 0.76
N GLU A 194 17.75 9.58 0.42
CA GLU A 194 18.88 9.16 -0.44
C GLU A 194 19.56 7.88 0.06
N GLN A 195 19.66 7.67 1.38
CA GLN A 195 20.29 6.50 1.98
C GLN A 195 19.60 5.18 1.59
N PHE A 196 18.35 5.22 1.14
CA PHE A 196 17.60 4.01 0.77
C PHE A 196 17.74 3.62 -0.70
N LEU A 197 18.23 4.51 -1.55
CA LEU A 197 18.44 4.23 -2.98
C LEU A 197 19.28 2.95 -3.23
N PRO A 198 20.43 2.74 -2.54
CA PRO A 198 21.22 1.52 -2.71
C PRO A 198 20.50 0.25 -2.25
N ILE A 199 19.63 0.34 -1.22
CA ILE A 199 18.87 -0.80 -0.70
C ILE A 199 17.80 -1.22 -1.70
N ILE A 200 17.16 -0.25 -2.35
CA ILE A 200 16.13 -0.47 -3.38
C ILE A 200 16.79 -0.93 -4.70
N GLY A 201 18.04 -0.52 -4.94
CA GLY A 201 18.78 -0.82 -6.17
C GLY A 201 18.48 0.16 -7.31
N ILE A 202 18.15 1.41 -6.98
CA ILE A 202 17.93 2.50 -7.94
C ILE A 202 18.96 3.62 -7.70
N SER A 203 19.23 4.41 -8.73
CA SER A 203 20.17 5.53 -8.64
C SER A 203 19.51 6.87 -8.32
N ASP A 204 18.19 6.97 -8.52
CA ASP A 204 17.45 8.22 -8.39
C ASP A 204 15.95 7.92 -8.19
N TRP A 205 15.25 8.75 -7.42
CA TRP A 205 13.82 8.61 -7.17
C TRP A 205 12.95 8.85 -8.40
N ASN A 206 13.40 9.67 -9.35
CA ASN A 206 12.70 9.91 -10.62
C ASN A 206 12.42 8.62 -11.41
N ILE A 207 13.19 7.55 -11.19
CA ILE A 207 12.97 6.24 -11.82
C ILE A 207 11.60 5.65 -11.45
N ILE A 208 11.09 5.95 -10.26
CA ILE A 208 9.83 5.40 -9.76
C ILE A 208 8.70 6.44 -9.67
N GLU A 209 8.99 7.72 -9.85
CA GLU A 209 8.02 8.81 -9.80
C GLU A 209 7.48 9.19 -11.20
N ASN A 210 8.27 8.97 -12.26
CA ASN A 210 7.88 9.27 -13.64
C ASN A 210 7.34 8.01 -14.33
N PHE A 211 6.02 7.95 -14.53
CA PHE A 211 5.29 6.82 -15.13
C PHE A 211 4.70 7.14 -16.49
#